data_b797b41dc635fa18565262481a65911e
#
_entry.id   b797b41dc635fa18565262481a65911e
#
_cell.length_a   1.000
_cell.length_b   1.000
_cell.length_c   1.000
_cell.angle_alpha   90.00
_cell.angle_beta   90.00
_cell.angle_gamma   90.00
#
_symmetry.space_group_name_H-M   'P 1'
#
loop_
_entity.id
_entity.type
_entity.pdbx_description
1 polymer ?
#
loop_
_entity_poly.entity_id
_entity_poly.type
_entity_poly.pdbx_seq_one_letter_code
_entity_poly.pdbx_strand_id
1 'polypeptide(L)'
;MKRPVSPLLHDYKSPARPEVKKFRAPHWFIVGLGLPLLGIALLLSLKSASGTNTASVELDAGATSITAESPLTVASAPEPANLSALASLSDSESDIEIERAPLPFPEFHPPLSLAPEYDQLHLTIKRGDTLDGLFRRNDLDLGHLAMIMKLPDAAPYLRKLIPGDELTIEHDEGNLISLYREINLTSAIKISKEAAGFSSTLIDQPLEIQRKTASGNIDTSLFDSAIASGITDKTVMNLAGIFAWDVDFVLDIRRGDNYYILYEELYQDDEYVGDGEVIAAEFNNNGRTIQAIRYIDKDGRSDYFTPEGQSVRKAFLRSPVDFRVSSSFNPSRRHPVLKTVRPHRGTDYAAPRGTPIKASGDGKVIFRGVKSGYGNVVILQHGGNITTLYAHMSKFASSVRSGSRVRQGQTIGYVGKTGLVTGVHLHYEYRLNGVHRNPRTVKLPQADPIRAEYRQDFLASVETILNELLQHKRTQVASLSTD
;
A
#
# COMPACT_ATOMS: atom_id res chain seq x y z
N MET A 1 51.15 19.81 11.36
CA MET A 1 49.73 19.59 11.67
C MET A 1 49.38 18.15 11.36
N LYS A 2 49.25 17.32 12.40
CA LYS A 2 48.92 15.89 12.31
C LYS A 2 47.42 15.73 12.45
N ARG A 3 46.77 15.01 11.52
CA ARG A 3 45.34 14.65 11.60
C ARG A 3 45.15 13.49 12.60
N PRO A 4 44.10 13.46 13.40
CA PRO A 4 43.79 12.36 14.28
C PRO A 4 43.18 11.18 13.52
N VAL A 5 43.69 9.97 13.84
CA VAL A 5 43.21 8.67 13.36
C VAL A 5 42.09 8.21 14.30
N SER A 6 40.93 7.82 13.75
CA SER A 6 39.82 7.23 14.49
C SER A 6 40.12 5.78 14.90
N PRO A 7 39.82 5.38 16.14
CA PRO A 7 39.93 3.99 16.57
C PRO A 7 38.56 3.30 16.54
N LEU A 8 38.29 2.47 15.52
CA LEU A 8 37.21 1.47 15.55
C LEU A 8 37.65 0.22 14.81
N LEU A 9 38.52 -0.55 15.46
CA LEU A 9 38.71 -1.96 15.14
C LEU A 9 38.32 -2.75 16.40
N HIS A 10 37.10 -3.31 16.38
CA HIS A 10 36.68 -4.30 17.37
C HIS A 10 37.12 -5.68 16.89
N ASP A 11 38.10 -6.23 17.61
CA ASP A 11 38.54 -7.61 17.53
C ASP A 11 37.39 -8.58 17.85
N TYR A 12 36.94 -9.34 16.86
CA TYR A 12 36.07 -10.49 17.06
C TYR A 12 36.93 -11.71 17.40
N LYS A 13 37.12 -11.99 18.70
CA LYS A 13 37.61 -13.28 19.18
C LYS A 13 36.52 -14.34 18.93
N SER A 14 36.86 -15.33 18.11
CA SER A 14 36.04 -16.54 17.89
C SER A 14 35.83 -17.29 19.23
N PRO A 15 34.59 -17.69 19.57
CA PRO A 15 34.36 -18.53 20.74
C PRO A 15 34.89 -19.96 20.48
N ALA A 16 35.54 -20.52 21.50
CA ALA A 16 36.11 -21.85 21.52
C ALA A 16 35.01 -22.93 21.21
N ARG A 17 35.37 -23.92 20.41
CA ARG A 17 34.54 -25.10 20.11
C ARG A 17 34.31 -25.91 21.39
N PRO A 18 33.06 -26.29 21.74
CA PRO A 18 32.82 -27.28 22.78
C PRO A 18 33.19 -28.68 22.29
N GLU A 19 33.90 -29.43 23.11
CA GLU A 19 34.24 -30.84 22.90
C GLU A 19 32.98 -31.70 22.81
N VAL A 20 32.84 -32.47 21.72
CA VAL A 20 31.75 -33.42 21.50
C VAL A 20 32.10 -34.72 22.22
N LYS A 21 31.45 -35.01 23.35
CA LYS A 21 31.46 -36.33 23.98
C LYS A 21 30.76 -37.38 23.05
N LYS A 22 31.54 -38.38 22.65
CA LYS A 22 31.04 -39.51 21.86
C LYS A 22 30.12 -40.39 22.73
N PHE A 23 28.82 -40.36 22.44
CA PHE A 23 27.89 -41.37 22.94
C PHE A 23 27.91 -42.58 22.03
N ARG A 24 28.27 -43.75 22.60
CA ARG A 24 28.09 -45.07 21.97
C ARG A 24 26.61 -45.46 22.07
N ALA A 25 25.93 -45.65 20.93
CA ALA A 25 24.58 -46.22 20.88
C ALA A 25 24.67 -47.76 20.79
N PRO A 26 23.86 -48.53 21.53
CA PRO A 26 23.75 -49.96 21.37
C PRO A 26 22.90 -50.33 20.16
N HIS A 27 23.32 -51.38 19.46
CA HIS A 27 22.60 -52.04 18.38
C HIS A 27 21.30 -52.66 18.91
N TRP A 28 20.15 -52.27 18.40
CA TRP A 28 18.90 -53.06 18.34
C TRP A 28 17.97 -52.44 17.32
N PHE A 29 17.66 -53.19 16.31
CA PHE A 29 16.44 -53.29 15.48
C PHE A 29 16.77 -53.53 14.00
N ILE A 30 17.09 -54.79 13.74
CA ILE A 30 16.75 -55.46 12.47
C ILE A 30 15.63 -56.40 12.83
N VAL A 31 14.43 -56.22 12.36
CA VAL A 31 13.38 -57.19 11.99
C VAL A 31 12.09 -56.41 11.67
N GLY A 32 11.58 -56.53 10.48
CA GLY A 32 10.28 -55.94 10.10
C GLY A 32 10.15 -55.67 8.60
N LEU A 33 10.61 -56.59 7.76
CA LEU A 33 10.31 -56.65 6.33
C LEU A 33 9.26 -57.73 6.09
N GLY A 34 8.17 -57.40 5.43
CA GLY A 34 7.27 -58.38 4.86
C GLY A 34 5.92 -57.81 4.44
N LEU A 35 5.76 -57.54 3.12
CA LEU A 35 4.51 -57.60 2.33
C LEU A 35 3.42 -56.50 2.55
N PRO A 36 2.74 -55.95 1.49
CA PRO A 36 2.41 -56.62 0.23
C PRO A 36 2.71 -55.84 -1.07
N LEU A 37 3.43 -56.46 -1.96
CA LEU A 37 3.51 -56.18 -3.38
C LEU A 37 2.65 -57.17 -4.18
N LEU A 38 1.36 -57.21 -3.96
CA LEU A 38 0.44 -58.07 -4.74
C LEU A 38 -0.99 -57.50 -4.67
N GLY A 39 -1.23 -56.38 -5.36
CA GLY A 39 -2.58 -55.78 -5.40
C GLY A 39 -2.82 -54.77 -6.53
N ILE A 40 -1.84 -54.45 -7.34
CA ILE A 40 -1.97 -53.40 -8.38
C ILE A 40 -1.89 -53.95 -9.83
N ALA A 41 -1.81 -55.23 -10.04
CA ALA A 41 -1.73 -55.82 -11.40
C ALA A 41 -3.09 -56.26 -11.99
N LEU A 42 -4.23 -55.98 -11.36
CA LEU A 42 -5.54 -56.46 -11.83
C LEU A 42 -6.57 -55.40 -12.19
N LEU A 43 -6.18 -54.12 -12.44
CA LEU A 43 -7.14 -53.09 -12.82
C LEU A 43 -6.76 -52.31 -14.12
N LEU A 44 -5.84 -52.85 -14.92
CA LEU A 44 -5.45 -52.24 -16.21
C LEU A 44 -5.89 -53.00 -17.46
N SER A 45 -6.89 -53.85 -17.36
CA SER A 45 -7.38 -54.59 -18.51
C SER A 45 -8.89 -54.52 -18.68
N LEU A 46 -9.47 -53.33 -18.82
CA LEU A 46 -10.84 -53.18 -19.36
C LEU A 46 -11.15 -51.70 -19.58
N LYS A 47 -10.80 -51.18 -20.74
CA LYS A 47 -11.64 -50.30 -21.57
C LYS A 47 -10.89 -49.77 -22.78
N SER A 48 -10.81 -50.62 -23.78
CA SER A 48 -10.70 -50.17 -25.16
C SER A 48 -12.02 -50.56 -25.82
N ALA A 49 -12.82 -49.59 -26.28
CA ALA A 49 -13.70 -49.69 -27.44
C ALA A 49 -14.56 -48.42 -27.62
N SER A 50 -14.48 -47.90 -28.83
CA SER A 50 -15.48 -47.17 -29.60
C SER A 50 -15.87 -45.75 -29.13
N GLY A 51 -15.69 -44.73 -29.98
CA GLY A 51 -16.53 -44.31 -31.04
C GLY A 51 -16.10 -42.94 -31.58
N THR A 52 -15.70 -42.93 -32.82
CA THR A 52 -15.57 -41.78 -33.69
C THR A 52 -16.95 -41.19 -34.02
N ASN A 53 -17.11 -39.87 -33.89
CA ASN A 53 -18.08 -39.10 -34.65
C ASN A 53 -17.50 -37.72 -34.95
N THR A 54 -17.12 -37.55 -36.21
CA THR A 54 -16.85 -36.29 -36.87
C THR A 54 -18.21 -35.67 -37.27
N ALA A 55 -18.43 -34.43 -36.82
CA ALA A 55 -19.46 -33.56 -37.40
C ALA A 55 -18.76 -32.30 -37.90
N SER A 56 -18.68 -32.21 -39.23
CA SER A 56 -18.33 -31.03 -39.99
C SER A 56 -19.54 -30.08 -39.99
N VAL A 57 -19.30 -28.80 -39.64
CA VAL A 57 -20.28 -27.71 -39.86
C VAL A 57 -19.67 -26.76 -40.87
N GLU A 58 -20.37 -26.65 -41.98
CA GLU A 58 -20.13 -25.72 -43.09
C GLU A 58 -20.29 -24.28 -42.65
N LEU A 59 -19.38 -23.45 -43.16
CA LEU A 59 -19.43 -21.98 -43.08
C LEU A 59 -20.29 -21.48 -44.26
N ASP A 60 -21.42 -20.88 -43.99
CA ASP A 60 -22.19 -20.12 -44.96
C ASP A 60 -21.80 -18.64 -44.91
N ALA A 61 -21.30 -18.14 -46.05
CA ALA A 61 -20.88 -16.77 -46.25
C ALA A 61 -22.03 -15.97 -46.84
N GLY A 62 -22.73 -15.22 -46.02
CA GLY A 62 -23.73 -14.23 -46.43
C GLY A 62 -23.19 -12.81 -46.46
N ALA A 63 -22.76 -12.35 -47.62
CA ALA A 63 -22.43 -10.95 -47.88
C ALA A 63 -23.70 -10.14 -48.05
N THR A 64 -23.88 -9.10 -47.23
CA THR A 64 -24.89 -8.07 -47.53
C THR A 64 -24.22 -6.70 -47.50
N SER A 65 -24.08 -6.15 -48.68
CA SER A 65 -23.69 -4.77 -48.97
C SER A 65 -24.82 -3.82 -48.60
N ILE A 66 -24.52 -2.78 -47.80
CA ILE A 66 -25.41 -1.61 -47.66
C ILE A 66 -24.65 -0.36 -48.08
N THR A 67 -25.20 0.28 -49.08
CA THR A 67 -24.83 1.52 -49.76
C THR A 67 -24.80 2.73 -48.85
N ALA A 68 -23.85 3.62 -49.15
CA ALA A 68 -23.72 4.97 -48.61
C ALA A 68 -24.83 5.92 -49.10
N GLU A 69 -25.36 6.70 -48.20
CA GLU A 69 -25.99 7.99 -48.53
C GLU A 69 -25.59 9.05 -47.49
N SER A 70 -24.93 10.10 -47.96
CA SER A 70 -24.78 11.43 -47.34
C SER A 70 -25.97 12.31 -47.79
N PRO A 71 -26.16 13.57 -47.29
CA PRO A 71 -25.47 14.36 -46.28
C PRO A 71 -26.43 15.05 -45.27
N LEU A 72 -25.97 15.37 -44.08
CA LEU A 72 -26.68 16.27 -43.18
C LEU A 72 -26.06 17.67 -43.19
N THR A 73 -26.92 18.61 -43.43
CA THR A 73 -26.78 20.06 -43.56
C THR A 73 -26.19 20.70 -42.28
N VAL A 74 -25.18 21.53 -42.47
CA VAL A 74 -24.59 22.40 -41.46
C VAL A 74 -25.56 23.55 -41.17
N ALA A 75 -26.03 23.67 -39.94
CA ALA A 75 -26.71 24.87 -39.43
C ALA A 75 -25.68 25.85 -38.89
N SER A 76 -25.65 27.03 -39.43
CA SER A 76 -24.79 28.16 -39.11
C SER A 76 -25.06 28.71 -37.70
N ALA A 77 -23.95 29.01 -36.99
CA ALA A 77 -23.92 29.75 -35.72
C ALA A 77 -24.36 31.21 -35.90
N PRO A 78 -24.98 31.85 -34.87
CA PRO A 78 -25.26 33.28 -34.89
C PRO A 78 -24.01 34.09 -34.53
N GLU A 79 -23.87 35.19 -35.29
CA GLU A 79 -22.84 36.23 -35.07
C GLU A 79 -22.94 36.90 -33.70
N PRO A 80 -21.80 37.43 -33.16
CA PRO A 80 -21.78 38.17 -31.90
C PRO A 80 -22.29 39.59 -32.10
N ALA A 81 -23.22 39.98 -31.22
CA ALA A 81 -23.80 41.34 -31.19
C ALA A 81 -22.76 42.41 -30.83
N ASN A 82 -22.79 43.47 -31.59
CA ASN A 82 -21.96 44.64 -31.55
C ASN A 82 -22.18 45.45 -30.26
N LEU A 83 -21.18 45.56 -29.40
CA LEU A 83 -21.13 46.42 -28.22
C LEU A 83 -20.43 47.77 -28.58
N SER A 84 -21.17 48.64 -29.26
CA SER A 84 -20.74 49.99 -29.51
C SER A 84 -21.93 50.94 -29.40
N ALA A 85 -22.44 51.16 -28.20
CA ALA A 85 -23.32 52.31 -27.91
C ALA A 85 -23.48 52.48 -26.41
N LEU A 86 -22.47 53.04 -25.73
CA LEU A 86 -22.60 53.69 -24.41
C LEU A 86 -21.35 54.52 -24.13
N ALA A 87 -21.15 55.54 -24.97
CA ALA A 87 -20.24 56.63 -24.69
C ALA A 87 -20.95 57.93 -25.10
N SER A 88 -21.69 58.48 -24.20
CA SER A 88 -21.97 59.93 -24.14
C SER A 88 -23.05 60.22 -23.10
N LEU A 89 -22.68 60.53 -21.92
CA LEU A 89 -23.36 61.49 -21.02
C LEU A 89 -22.28 62.02 -20.11
N SER A 90 -21.68 63.14 -20.54
CA SER A 90 -20.81 63.98 -19.76
C SER A 90 -21.64 65.01 -19.00
N ASP A 91 -21.13 65.34 -17.84
CA ASP A 91 -21.21 66.61 -17.14
C ASP A 91 -22.58 67.10 -16.65
N SER A 92 -22.77 67.01 -15.35
CA SER A 92 -23.22 68.18 -14.55
C SER A 92 -22.71 67.99 -13.10
N GLU A 93 -21.64 68.67 -12.80
CA GLU A 93 -21.25 69.04 -11.43
C GLU A 93 -22.35 69.86 -10.78
N SER A 94 -22.81 69.39 -9.61
CA SER A 94 -23.46 70.26 -8.63
C SER A 94 -22.90 69.87 -7.27
N ASP A 95 -21.99 70.77 -6.81
CA ASP A 95 -21.46 70.76 -5.45
C ASP A 95 -22.61 70.95 -4.45
N ILE A 96 -22.87 69.82 -3.66
CA ILE A 96 -23.59 69.94 -2.41
C ILE A 96 -22.64 69.48 -1.33
N GLU A 97 -21.98 70.48 -0.71
CA GLU A 97 -21.16 70.30 0.49
C GLU A 97 -22.09 70.02 1.67
N ILE A 98 -22.30 68.75 2.04
CA ILE A 98 -23.01 68.34 3.26
C ILE A 98 -21.95 68.15 4.35
N GLU A 99 -21.80 69.18 5.17
CA GLU A 99 -21.06 69.16 6.42
C GLU A 99 -21.74 68.19 7.38
N ARG A 100 -21.26 66.92 7.41
CA ARG A 100 -21.69 65.92 8.39
C ARG A 100 -20.86 66.08 9.65
N ALA A 101 -21.44 66.69 10.67
CA ALA A 101 -20.91 66.57 12.01
C ALA A 101 -20.85 65.08 12.42
N PRO A 102 -19.72 64.60 12.96
CA PRO A 102 -19.67 63.22 13.44
C PRO A 102 -20.52 63.08 14.68
N LEU A 103 -21.59 62.28 14.58
CA LEU A 103 -22.31 61.77 15.76
C LEU A 103 -21.37 60.92 16.58
N PRO A 104 -21.26 61.07 17.89
CA PRO A 104 -20.47 60.19 18.70
C PRO A 104 -21.18 58.79 18.68
N PHE A 105 -20.51 57.87 18.02
CA PHE A 105 -20.90 56.47 18.16
C PHE A 105 -20.71 56.07 19.61
N PRO A 106 -21.72 55.47 20.28
CA PRO A 106 -21.47 54.84 21.58
C PRO A 106 -20.41 53.77 21.38
N GLU A 107 -19.30 53.89 22.11
CA GLU A 107 -18.29 52.82 22.19
C GLU A 107 -19.00 51.56 22.71
N PHE A 108 -19.30 50.63 21.78
CA PHE A 108 -19.82 49.33 22.13
C PHE A 108 -18.63 48.53 22.69
N HIS A 109 -18.45 48.60 24.00
CA HIS A 109 -17.60 47.64 24.70
C HIS A 109 -18.38 46.35 24.72
N PRO A 110 -17.98 45.32 23.96
CA PRO A 110 -18.55 44.00 24.14
C PRO A 110 -18.31 43.59 25.62
N PRO A 111 -19.28 43.03 26.31
CA PRO A 111 -19.03 42.55 27.67
C PRO A 111 -17.81 41.59 27.57
N LEU A 112 -16.79 41.89 28.38
CA LEU A 112 -15.71 40.96 28.62
C LEU A 112 -16.33 39.68 29.19
N SER A 113 -16.65 38.72 28.31
CA SER A 113 -16.94 37.37 28.70
C SER A 113 -15.66 36.82 29.28
N LEU A 114 -15.51 36.94 30.59
CA LEU A 114 -14.52 36.17 31.35
C LEU A 114 -14.96 34.71 31.23
N ALA A 115 -14.64 34.08 30.11
CA ALA A 115 -14.60 32.62 30.04
C ALA A 115 -13.64 32.17 31.15
N PRO A 116 -14.04 31.22 32.00
CA PRO A 116 -13.14 30.69 33.02
C PRO A 116 -11.87 30.22 32.34
N GLU A 117 -10.72 30.76 32.79
CA GLU A 117 -9.40 30.38 32.31
C GLU A 117 -9.09 29.03 32.95
N TYR A 118 -9.14 27.94 32.16
CA TYR A 118 -8.79 26.59 32.61
C TYR A 118 -7.32 26.32 32.32
N ASP A 119 -6.67 25.57 33.18
CA ASP A 119 -5.32 25.05 32.91
C ASP A 119 -5.35 24.08 31.73
N GLN A 120 -4.40 24.27 30.78
CA GLN A 120 -4.30 23.45 29.57
C GLN A 120 -3.03 22.64 29.56
N LEU A 121 -3.15 21.31 29.38
CA LEU A 121 -2.06 20.36 29.26
C LEU A 121 -1.99 19.79 27.82
N HIS A 122 -0.83 19.93 27.20
CA HIS A 122 -0.51 19.27 25.93
C HIS A 122 0.40 18.07 26.21
N LEU A 123 -0.06 16.87 25.95
CA LEU A 123 0.63 15.62 26.27
C LEU A 123 0.90 14.83 25.00
N THR A 124 2.16 14.60 24.69
CA THR A 124 2.59 13.66 23.65
C THR A 124 2.78 12.27 24.23
N ILE A 125 2.12 11.27 23.69
CA ILE A 125 2.19 9.86 24.14
C ILE A 125 3.55 9.27 23.81
N LYS A 126 4.22 8.71 24.83
CA LYS A 126 5.51 8.01 24.69
C LYS A 126 5.31 6.50 24.77
N ARG A 127 6.30 5.75 24.30
CA ARG A 127 6.29 4.28 24.38
C ARG A 127 6.16 3.79 25.82
N GLY A 128 5.08 3.06 26.10
CA GLY A 128 4.77 2.52 27.43
C GLY A 128 3.83 3.39 28.25
N ASP A 129 3.42 4.56 27.76
CA ASP A 129 2.42 5.38 28.42
C ASP A 129 1.04 4.71 28.38
N THR A 130 0.30 4.98 29.43
CA THR A 130 -1.13 4.64 29.59
C THR A 130 -1.88 5.88 30.07
N LEU A 131 -3.17 6.00 29.77
CA LEU A 131 -3.97 7.13 30.28
C LEU A 131 -3.92 7.21 31.80
N ASP A 132 -4.03 6.09 32.52
CA ASP A 132 -3.90 6.06 33.97
C ASP A 132 -2.57 6.65 34.45
N GLY A 133 -1.47 6.26 33.79
CA GLY A 133 -0.15 6.79 34.11
C GLY A 133 -0.01 8.28 33.81
N LEU A 134 -0.61 8.76 32.71
CA LEU A 134 -0.61 10.18 32.35
C LEU A 134 -1.41 11.01 33.35
N PHE A 135 -2.61 10.55 33.72
CA PHE A 135 -3.45 11.23 34.69
C PHE A 135 -2.74 11.35 36.05
N ARG A 136 -2.13 10.25 36.56
CA ARG A 136 -1.38 10.28 37.83
C ARG A 136 -0.18 11.22 37.82
N ARG A 137 0.56 11.28 36.71
CA ARG A 137 1.75 12.14 36.61
C ARG A 137 1.42 13.63 36.53
N ASN A 138 0.22 13.96 36.12
CA ASN A 138 -0.23 15.34 35.96
C ASN A 138 -1.33 15.72 36.97
N ASP A 139 -1.45 14.94 38.07
CA ASP A 139 -2.39 15.18 39.18
C ASP A 139 -3.87 15.34 38.75
N LEU A 140 -4.26 14.62 37.66
CA LEU A 140 -5.63 14.64 37.15
C LEU A 140 -6.49 13.60 37.85
N ASP A 141 -7.79 13.89 37.98
CA ASP A 141 -8.77 13.03 38.66
C ASP A 141 -8.99 11.69 37.92
N LEU A 142 -8.62 10.59 38.57
CA LEU A 142 -8.82 9.23 38.06
C LEU A 142 -10.30 8.79 38.03
N GLY A 143 -11.16 9.40 38.86
CA GLY A 143 -12.62 9.18 38.82
C GLY A 143 -13.17 9.68 37.48
N HIS A 144 -12.75 10.86 37.04
CA HIS A 144 -13.09 11.39 35.72
C HIS A 144 -12.58 10.49 34.59
N LEU A 145 -11.35 9.99 34.69
CA LEU A 145 -10.85 9.00 33.73
C LEU A 145 -11.73 7.75 33.68
N ALA A 146 -12.16 7.24 34.86
CA ALA A 146 -13.03 6.07 34.93
C ALA A 146 -14.43 6.32 34.30
N MET A 147 -14.91 7.55 34.36
CA MET A 147 -16.18 7.94 33.73
C MET A 147 -16.03 8.03 32.20
N ILE A 148 -15.01 8.72 31.69
CA ILE A 148 -14.83 8.84 30.26
C ILE A 148 -14.52 7.49 29.57
N MET A 149 -13.84 6.57 30.26
CA MET A 149 -13.58 5.22 29.75
C MET A 149 -14.81 4.32 29.70
N LYS A 150 -15.95 4.75 30.27
CA LYS A 150 -17.26 4.07 30.15
C LYS A 150 -18.09 4.59 28.98
N LEU A 151 -17.71 5.73 28.38
CA LEU A 151 -18.40 6.27 27.21
C LEU A 151 -18.19 5.32 26.02
N PRO A 152 -19.26 4.77 25.41
CA PRO A 152 -19.14 3.77 24.36
C PRO A 152 -18.44 4.33 23.12
N ASP A 153 -18.65 5.61 22.83
CA ASP A 153 -18.11 6.28 21.64
C ASP A 153 -16.69 6.81 21.84
N ALA A 154 -16.23 7.01 23.09
CA ALA A 154 -14.87 7.48 23.40
C ALA A 154 -13.89 6.33 23.69
N ALA A 155 -14.33 5.34 24.46
CA ALA A 155 -13.48 4.27 24.95
C ALA A 155 -12.67 3.51 23.86
N PRO A 156 -13.21 3.20 22.67
CA PRO A 156 -12.44 2.54 21.60
C PRO A 156 -11.23 3.35 21.14
N TYR A 157 -11.34 4.67 21.09
CA TYR A 157 -10.28 5.57 20.67
C TYR A 157 -9.26 5.82 21.79
N LEU A 158 -9.72 5.96 23.04
CA LEU A 158 -8.84 6.19 24.18
C LEU A 158 -8.03 4.96 24.60
N ARG A 159 -8.49 3.73 24.29
CA ARG A 159 -7.77 2.48 24.57
C ARG A 159 -6.63 2.20 23.60
N LYS A 160 -6.60 2.86 22.45
CA LYS A 160 -5.59 2.63 21.38
C LYS A 160 -4.67 3.84 21.27
N LEU A 161 -3.93 4.15 22.31
CA LEU A 161 -2.90 5.18 22.25
C LEU A 161 -1.67 4.62 21.53
N ILE A 162 -1.12 5.40 20.63
CA ILE A 162 0.09 5.09 19.87
C ILE A 162 1.15 6.12 20.24
N PRO A 163 2.43 5.73 20.42
CA PRO A 163 3.50 6.71 20.63
C PRO A 163 3.52 7.75 19.50
N GLY A 164 3.49 9.03 19.87
CA GLY A 164 3.36 10.17 18.97
C GLY A 164 1.95 10.78 18.95
N ASP A 165 0.92 10.10 19.46
CA ASP A 165 -0.41 10.71 19.63
C ASP A 165 -0.33 11.91 20.57
N GLU A 166 -1.14 12.93 20.30
CA GLU A 166 -1.25 14.13 21.11
C GLU A 166 -2.61 14.18 21.81
N LEU A 167 -2.59 14.57 23.07
CA LEU A 167 -3.77 14.82 23.89
C LEU A 167 -3.72 16.26 24.39
N THR A 168 -4.78 17.01 24.20
CA THR A 168 -5.00 18.29 24.85
C THR A 168 -6.05 18.12 25.94
N ILE A 169 -5.70 18.48 27.17
CA ILE A 169 -6.55 18.32 28.34
C ILE A 169 -6.73 19.69 28.98
N GLU A 170 -7.97 20.10 29.17
CA GLU A 170 -8.33 21.26 29.95
C GLU A 170 -8.81 20.78 31.34
N HIS A 171 -8.30 21.39 32.39
CA HIS A 171 -8.69 21.03 33.77
C HIS A 171 -8.72 22.25 34.70
N ASP A 172 -9.44 22.09 35.78
CA ASP A 172 -9.51 23.03 36.90
C ASP A 172 -9.05 22.30 38.15
N GLU A 173 -7.87 22.65 38.69
CA GLU A 173 -7.23 21.97 39.84
C GLU A 173 -7.24 20.43 39.72
N GLY A 174 -6.92 19.89 38.54
CA GLY A 174 -6.92 18.45 38.26
C GLY A 174 -8.29 17.86 37.89
N ASN A 175 -9.37 18.62 38.04
CA ASN A 175 -10.72 18.22 37.61
C ASN A 175 -10.83 18.38 36.10
N LEU A 176 -10.99 17.28 35.34
CA LEU A 176 -11.14 17.30 33.90
C LEU A 176 -12.34 18.12 33.47
N ILE A 177 -12.11 19.09 32.60
CA ILE A 177 -13.12 19.91 31.91
C ILE A 177 -13.34 19.42 30.49
N SER A 178 -12.25 19.28 29.73
CA SER A 178 -12.29 18.70 28.39
C SER A 178 -11.07 17.86 28.08
N LEU A 179 -11.20 16.90 27.17
CA LEU A 179 -10.11 16.13 26.57
C LEU A 179 -10.33 16.10 25.06
N TYR A 180 -9.34 16.54 24.33
CA TYR A 180 -9.30 16.52 22.87
C TYR A 180 -8.19 15.60 22.40
N ARG A 181 -8.46 14.80 21.38
CA ARG A 181 -7.49 13.93 20.71
C ARG A 181 -7.78 13.85 19.23
N GLU A 182 -6.77 14.09 18.40
CA GLU A 182 -6.80 13.73 17.00
C GLU A 182 -6.67 12.22 16.84
N ILE A 183 -7.62 11.62 16.12
CA ILE A 183 -7.62 10.18 15.82
C ILE A 183 -6.84 9.92 14.54
N ASN A 184 -7.03 10.78 13.57
CA ASN A 184 -6.35 10.81 12.28
C ASN A 184 -6.58 12.18 11.63
N LEU A 185 -6.05 12.39 10.41
CA LEU A 185 -6.17 13.67 9.69
C LEU A 185 -7.62 14.12 9.39
N THR A 186 -8.61 13.24 9.47
CA THR A 186 -10.00 13.55 9.14
C THR A 186 -10.94 13.51 10.32
N SER A 187 -10.46 13.15 11.49
CA SER A 187 -11.34 13.01 12.68
C SER A 187 -10.60 13.18 13.99
N ALA A 188 -11.26 13.88 14.90
CA ALA A 188 -10.85 14.07 16.28
C ALA A 188 -11.99 13.67 17.22
N ILE A 189 -11.66 13.37 18.48
CA ILE A 189 -12.63 13.17 19.52
C ILE A 189 -12.46 14.26 20.58
N LYS A 190 -13.57 14.91 20.93
CA LYS A 190 -13.66 15.83 22.04
C LYS A 190 -14.58 15.23 23.11
N ILE A 191 -14.09 15.20 24.34
CA ILE A 191 -14.85 14.80 25.52
C ILE A 191 -14.99 16.04 26.35
N SER A 192 -16.20 16.37 26.76
CA SER A 192 -16.49 17.58 27.53
C SER A 192 -17.30 17.22 28.78
N LYS A 193 -17.01 17.92 29.88
CA LYS A 193 -17.77 17.81 31.12
C LYS A 193 -19.09 18.57 30.98
N GLU A 194 -20.17 17.92 31.29
CA GLU A 194 -21.51 18.48 31.31
C GLU A 194 -22.15 18.37 32.71
N ALA A 195 -23.30 18.99 32.92
CA ALA A 195 -24.00 18.96 34.23
C ALA A 195 -24.32 17.53 34.70
N ALA A 196 -24.56 16.58 33.75
CA ALA A 196 -24.92 15.19 34.04
C ALA A 196 -23.74 14.21 33.99
N GLY A 197 -22.51 14.68 33.74
CA GLY A 197 -21.32 13.83 33.60
C GLY A 197 -20.44 14.24 32.38
N PHE A 198 -19.93 13.25 31.65
CA PHE A 198 -19.14 13.52 30.46
C PHE A 198 -19.90 13.10 29.20
N SER A 199 -19.79 13.90 28.16
CA SER A 199 -20.20 13.58 26.79
C SER A 199 -19.00 13.43 25.87
N SER A 200 -19.16 12.70 24.77
CA SER A 200 -18.14 12.59 23.73
C SER A 200 -18.72 12.92 22.37
N THR A 201 -17.99 13.73 21.61
CA THR A 201 -18.35 14.12 20.25
C THR A 201 -17.19 13.75 19.31
N LEU A 202 -17.51 13.02 18.25
CA LEU A 202 -16.58 12.82 17.15
C LEU A 202 -16.65 14.05 16.24
N ILE A 203 -15.53 14.67 16.00
CA ILE A 203 -15.40 15.87 15.16
C ILE A 203 -14.82 15.40 13.82
N ASP A 204 -15.57 15.64 12.76
CA ASP A 204 -15.09 15.46 11.41
C ASP A 204 -14.25 16.68 11.01
N GLN A 205 -13.05 16.41 10.55
CA GLN A 205 -12.09 17.41 10.05
C GLN A 205 -11.94 17.17 8.55
N PRO A 206 -12.71 17.84 7.69
CA PRO A 206 -12.62 17.65 6.25
C PRO A 206 -11.26 18.12 5.74
N LEU A 207 -10.68 17.33 4.84
CA LEU A 207 -9.46 17.70 4.14
C LEU A 207 -9.82 18.30 2.79
N GLU A 208 -9.18 19.43 2.46
CA GLU A 208 -9.14 19.94 1.11
C GLU A 208 -8.04 19.20 0.34
N ILE A 209 -8.40 18.66 -0.82
CA ILE A 209 -7.47 17.93 -1.68
C ILE A 209 -7.11 18.81 -2.87
N GLN A 210 -5.86 19.19 -2.97
CA GLN A 210 -5.32 19.92 -4.12
C GLN A 210 -4.47 19.00 -4.98
N ARG A 211 -4.58 19.17 -6.31
CA ARG A 211 -3.74 18.44 -7.24
C ARG A 211 -2.46 19.22 -7.51
N LYS A 212 -1.34 18.51 -7.43
CA LYS A 212 0.00 19.04 -7.71
C LYS A 212 0.73 18.20 -8.72
N THR A 213 1.57 18.87 -9.49
CA THR A 213 2.47 18.21 -10.44
C THR A 213 3.91 18.43 -10.03
N ALA A 214 4.71 17.40 -10.20
CA ALA A 214 6.14 17.48 -10.01
C ALA A 214 6.88 16.61 -11.04
N SER A 215 8.14 16.89 -11.24
CA SER A 215 8.97 16.15 -12.18
C SER A 215 10.45 16.32 -11.83
N GLY A 216 11.28 15.41 -12.26
CA GLY A 216 12.71 15.50 -12.04
C GLY A 216 13.52 14.63 -13.00
N ASN A 217 14.74 15.08 -13.26
CA ASN A 217 15.76 14.31 -13.93
C ASN A 217 16.62 13.58 -12.90
N ILE A 218 16.95 12.34 -13.16
CA ILE A 218 17.74 11.52 -12.25
C ILE A 218 19.21 11.60 -12.64
N ASP A 219 20.01 12.15 -11.75
CA ASP A 219 21.47 12.18 -11.88
C ASP A 219 22.14 11.08 -11.04
N THR A 220 21.67 10.82 -9.85
CA THR A 220 22.23 9.85 -8.89
C THR A 220 21.21 8.79 -8.49
N SER A 221 20.06 9.20 -7.93
CA SER A 221 18.98 8.30 -7.50
C SER A 221 17.62 8.97 -7.70
N LEU A 222 16.58 8.15 -7.78
CA LEU A 222 15.20 8.66 -7.78
C LEU A 222 14.92 9.50 -6.53
N PHE A 223 15.38 9.02 -5.37
CA PHE A 223 15.11 9.67 -4.08
C PHE A 223 15.72 11.08 -4.03
N ASP A 224 17.01 11.22 -4.38
CA ASP A 224 17.68 12.54 -4.37
C ASP A 224 17.00 13.52 -5.34
N SER A 225 16.68 13.05 -6.54
CA SER A 225 15.98 13.86 -7.55
C SER A 225 14.60 14.32 -7.08
N ALA A 226 13.85 13.44 -6.43
CA ALA A 226 12.49 13.71 -5.98
C ALA A 226 12.44 14.70 -4.81
N ILE A 227 13.34 14.53 -3.84
CA ILE A 227 13.48 15.48 -2.73
C ILE A 227 13.90 16.87 -3.24
N ALA A 228 14.83 16.93 -4.21
CA ALA A 228 15.22 18.18 -4.84
C ALA A 228 14.07 18.87 -5.59
N SER A 229 13.07 18.12 -6.03
CA SER A 229 11.83 18.62 -6.67
C SER A 229 10.73 18.98 -5.68
N GLY A 230 11.00 18.93 -4.36
CA GLY A 230 10.04 19.25 -3.30
C GLY A 230 9.01 18.15 -2.99
N ILE A 231 9.23 16.93 -3.48
CA ILE A 231 8.35 15.78 -3.24
C ILE A 231 8.72 15.14 -1.90
N THR A 232 7.72 14.79 -1.08
CA THR A 232 7.95 14.14 0.22
C THR A 232 8.42 12.69 0.07
N ASP A 233 9.08 12.18 1.11
CA ASP A 233 9.51 10.77 1.20
C ASP A 233 8.35 9.80 0.91
N LYS A 234 7.15 10.10 1.42
CA LYS A 234 5.94 9.30 1.20
C LYS A 234 5.63 9.17 -0.28
N THR A 235 5.60 10.30 -0.99
CA THR A 235 5.25 10.34 -2.42
C THR A 235 6.33 9.71 -3.29
N VAL A 236 7.62 9.89 -2.95
CA VAL A 236 8.73 9.17 -3.61
C VAL A 236 8.58 7.66 -3.45
N MET A 237 8.27 7.18 -2.24
CA MET A 237 8.08 5.75 -1.99
C MET A 237 6.85 5.20 -2.71
N ASN A 238 5.77 5.98 -2.81
CA ASN A 238 4.60 5.63 -3.60
C ASN A 238 4.95 5.51 -5.09
N LEU A 239 5.65 6.50 -5.65
CA LEU A 239 6.12 6.50 -7.03
C LEU A 239 6.99 5.26 -7.33
N ALA A 240 7.98 5.00 -6.46
CA ALA A 240 8.82 3.80 -6.58
C ALA A 240 7.97 2.52 -6.51
N GLY A 241 6.99 2.45 -5.61
CA GLY A 241 6.08 1.32 -5.45
C GLY A 241 5.24 1.04 -6.70
N ILE A 242 4.78 2.08 -7.40
CA ILE A 242 4.01 1.97 -8.64
C ILE A 242 4.82 1.26 -9.72
N PHE A 243 6.08 1.66 -9.91
CA PHE A 243 6.93 1.16 -11.00
C PHE A 243 7.87 0.01 -10.60
N ALA A 244 7.92 -0.39 -9.32
CA ALA A 244 8.80 -1.47 -8.81
C ALA A 244 8.64 -2.82 -9.52
N TRP A 245 7.56 -2.99 -10.27
CA TRP A 245 7.30 -4.19 -11.06
C TRP A 245 8.05 -4.25 -12.39
N ASP A 246 8.40 -3.09 -12.92
CA ASP A 246 9.02 -2.92 -14.23
C ASP A 246 10.43 -2.31 -14.15
N VAL A 247 10.76 -1.62 -13.06
CA VAL A 247 12.03 -0.93 -12.80
C VAL A 247 12.61 -1.39 -11.46
N ASP A 248 13.84 -1.86 -11.47
CA ASP A 248 14.63 -2.05 -10.24
C ASP A 248 15.36 -0.75 -9.92
N PHE A 249 14.84 0.01 -8.97
CA PHE A 249 15.36 1.33 -8.61
C PHE A 249 16.80 1.31 -8.03
N VAL A 250 17.35 0.14 -7.75
CA VAL A 250 18.74 -0.03 -7.31
C VAL A 250 19.66 -0.35 -8.50
N LEU A 251 19.17 -1.13 -9.47
CA LEU A 251 20.00 -1.70 -10.53
C LEU A 251 19.75 -1.10 -11.92
N ASP A 252 18.51 -0.65 -12.21
CA ASP A 252 18.10 -0.25 -13.55
C ASP A 252 18.15 1.26 -13.79
N ILE A 253 18.27 2.06 -12.73
CA ILE A 253 18.32 3.53 -12.83
C ILE A 253 19.59 3.98 -13.54
N ARG A 254 19.43 4.94 -14.45
CA ARG A 254 20.51 5.57 -15.19
C ARG A 254 20.42 7.09 -15.12
N ARG A 255 21.56 7.74 -15.21
CA ARG A 255 21.61 9.19 -15.38
C ARG A 255 20.87 9.59 -16.65
N GLY A 256 19.96 10.57 -16.52
CA GLY A 256 19.10 11.03 -17.62
C GLY A 256 17.73 10.36 -17.65
N ASP A 257 17.48 9.34 -16.82
CA ASP A 257 16.11 8.90 -16.55
C ASP A 257 15.34 10.05 -15.92
N ASN A 258 14.02 10.09 -16.11
CA ASN A 258 13.19 11.16 -15.57
C ASN A 258 11.79 10.67 -15.25
N TYR A 259 11.09 11.45 -14.45
CA TYR A 259 9.71 11.18 -14.07
C TYR A 259 8.86 12.44 -14.10
N TYR A 260 7.56 12.25 -14.30
CA TYR A 260 6.50 13.24 -14.16
C TYR A 260 5.40 12.63 -13.31
N ILE A 261 4.91 13.37 -12.31
CA ILE A 261 3.82 12.91 -11.44
C ILE A 261 2.76 13.96 -11.29
N LEU A 262 1.53 13.50 -11.14
CA LEU A 262 0.38 14.23 -10.66
C LEU A 262 -0.06 13.54 -9.36
N TYR A 263 -0.14 14.28 -8.25
CA TYR A 263 -0.43 13.74 -6.94
C TYR A 263 -1.33 14.66 -6.13
N GLU A 264 -1.85 14.17 -5.02
CA GLU A 264 -2.71 14.91 -4.11
C GLU A 264 -1.87 15.52 -2.99
N GLU A 265 -2.09 16.81 -2.69
CA GLU A 265 -1.70 17.45 -1.44
C GLU A 265 -2.95 17.63 -0.58
N LEU A 266 -2.81 17.39 0.70
CA LEU A 266 -3.88 17.45 1.68
C LEU A 266 -3.71 18.71 2.53
N TYR A 267 -4.77 19.51 2.62
CA TYR A 267 -4.82 20.73 3.39
C TYR A 267 -5.96 20.64 4.42
N GLN A 268 -5.74 21.25 5.56
CA GLN A 268 -6.71 21.42 6.62
C GLN A 268 -6.64 22.88 7.08
N ASP A 269 -7.75 23.61 7.06
CA ASP A 269 -7.81 25.02 7.41
C ASP A 269 -6.73 25.86 6.69
N ASP A 270 -6.57 25.63 5.38
CA ASP A 270 -5.55 26.22 4.49
C ASP A 270 -4.08 25.83 4.83
N GLU A 271 -3.84 24.98 5.83
CA GLU A 271 -2.51 24.48 6.16
C GLU A 271 -2.23 23.14 5.48
N TYR A 272 -1.02 22.99 4.90
CA TYR A 272 -0.58 21.73 4.32
C TYR A 272 -0.32 20.71 5.43
N VAL A 273 -1.06 19.60 5.38
CA VAL A 273 -0.95 18.51 6.38
C VAL A 273 -0.29 17.23 5.83
N GLY A 274 -0.03 17.18 4.54
CA GLY A 274 0.71 16.06 3.95
C GLY A 274 0.31 15.75 2.51
N ASP A 275 0.96 14.77 1.92
CA ASP A 275 0.59 14.27 0.59
C ASP A 275 -0.48 13.19 0.68
N GLY A 276 -1.36 13.16 -0.32
CA GLY A 276 -2.30 12.07 -0.58
C GLY A 276 -1.67 10.97 -1.45
N GLU A 277 -2.41 10.57 -2.46
CA GLU A 277 -2.00 9.49 -3.37
C GLU A 277 -1.49 10.05 -4.69
N VAL A 278 -0.64 9.30 -5.38
CA VAL A 278 -0.27 9.60 -6.77
C VAL A 278 -1.47 9.30 -7.67
N ILE A 279 -1.93 10.31 -8.41
CA ILE A 279 -3.06 10.20 -9.36
C ILE A 279 -2.59 9.60 -10.68
N ALA A 280 -1.48 10.12 -11.20
CA ALA A 280 -0.83 9.61 -12.40
C ALA A 280 0.68 9.81 -12.33
N ALA A 281 1.39 8.93 -13.00
CA ALA A 281 2.83 9.03 -13.12
C ALA A 281 3.31 8.55 -14.49
N GLU A 282 4.35 9.19 -14.99
CA GLU A 282 5.17 8.75 -16.12
C GLU A 282 6.60 8.58 -15.65
N PHE A 283 7.21 7.46 -15.99
CA PHE A 283 8.60 7.18 -15.68
C PHE A 283 9.35 6.78 -16.97
N ASN A 284 10.38 7.53 -17.32
CA ASN A 284 11.24 7.23 -18.44
C ASN A 284 12.53 6.58 -17.93
N ASN A 285 12.69 5.31 -18.21
CA ASN A 285 13.86 4.53 -17.81
C ASN A 285 14.56 3.97 -19.04
N ASN A 286 15.79 4.39 -19.25
CA ASN A 286 16.64 3.92 -20.35
C ASN A 286 15.93 4.01 -21.72
N GLY A 287 15.23 5.12 -21.99
CA GLY A 287 14.48 5.37 -23.22
C GLY A 287 13.11 4.67 -23.30
N ARG A 288 12.72 3.90 -22.29
CA ARG A 288 11.39 3.29 -22.20
C ARG A 288 10.48 4.14 -21.31
N THR A 289 9.37 4.59 -21.85
CA THR A 289 8.33 5.31 -21.11
C THR A 289 7.31 4.32 -20.53
N ILE A 290 7.03 4.44 -19.23
CA ILE A 290 6.02 3.67 -18.52
C ILE A 290 5.04 4.67 -17.90
N GLN A 291 3.75 4.49 -18.13
CA GLN A 291 2.70 5.34 -17.58
C GLN A 291 1.80 4.53 -16.66
N ALA A 292 1.36 5.17 -15.59
CA ALA A 292 0.48 4.59 -14.59
C ALA A 292 -0.58 5.62 -14.19
N ILE A 293 -1.84 5.22 -14.19
CA ILE A 293 -2.99 6.06 -13.85
C ILE A 293 -3.77 5.33 -12.78
N ARG A 294 -4.02 6.02 -11.66
CA ARG A 294 -4.82 5.50 -10.55
C ARG A 294 -6.30 5.48 -10.95
N TYR A 295 -6.94 4.38 -10.65
CA TYR A 295 -8.39 4.25 -10.79
C TYR A 295 -8.99 3.62 -9.52
N ILE A 296 -10.09 4.19 -9.07
CA ILE A 296 -10.86 3.70 -7.93
C ILE A 296 -12.17 3.15 -8.47
N ASP A 297 -12.39 1.83 -8.32
CA ASP A 297 -13.62 1.20 -8.76
C ASP A 297 -14.79 1.50 -7.80
N LYS A 298 -16.02 1.15 -8.23
CA LYS A 298 -17.25 1.37 -7.43
C LYS A 298 -17.25 0.60 -6.09
N ASP A 299 -16.40 -0.41 -5.96
CA ASP A 299 -16.19 -1.15 -4.70
C ASP A 299 -15.16 -0.45 -3.79
N GLY A 300 -14.63 0.74 -4.18
CA GLY A 300 -13.61 1.50 -3.46
C GLY A 300 -12.22 0.90 -3.57
N ARG A 301 -11.95 0.02 -4.55
CA ARG A 301 -10.62 -0.54 -4.78
C ARG A 301 -9.82 0.40 -5.65
N SER A 302 -8.66 0.81 -5.16
CA SER A 302 -7.71 1.64 -5.89
C SER A 302 -6.57 0.78 -6.44
N ASP A 303 -6.25 0.98 -7.72
CA ASP A 303 -5.11 0.34 -8.38
C ASP A 303 -4.59 1.20 -9.53
N TYR A 304 -3.42 0.85 -10.08
CA TYR A 304 -2.78 1.57 -11.17
C TYR A 304 -2.85 0.78 -12.47
N PHE A 305 -3.21 1.48 -13.55
CA PHE A 305 -3.36 0.91 -14.89
C PHE A 305 -2.62 1.76 -15.92
N THR A 306 -2.18 1.14 -17.02
CA THR A 306 -1.70 1.89 -18.19
C THR A 306 -2.88 2.64 -18.84
N PRO A 307 -2.63 3.63 -19.71
CA PRO A 307 -3.71 4.32 -20.44
C PRO A 307 -4.67 3.38 -21.17
N GLU A 308 -4.20 2.20 -21.59
CA GLU A 308 -5.00 1.18 -22.28
C GLU A 308 -5.80 0.29 -21.30
N GLY A 309 -5.64 0.50 -20.00
CA GLY A 309 -6.32 -0.26 -18.96
C GLY A 309 -5.66 -1.59 -18.59
N GLN A 310 -4.39 -1.79 -18.95
CA GLN A 310 -3.60 -2.93 -18.45
C GLN A 310 -3.10 -2.63 -17.04
N SER A 311 -3.09 -3.62 -16.15
CA SER A 311 -2.53 -3.40 -14.81
C SER A 311 -1.04 -3.15 -14.86
N VAL A 312 -0.57 -2.14 -14.15
CA VAL A 312 0.87 -1.86 -13.96
C VAL A 312 1.50 -2.93 -13.06
N ARG A 313 0.71 -3.54 -12.17
CA ARG A 313 1.20 -4.60 -11.29
C ARG A 313 1.40 -5.92 -12.02
N LYS A 314 2.34 -6.71 -11.53
CA LYS A 314 2.37 -8.16 -11.81
C LYS A 314 1.39 -8.89 -10.89
N ALA A 315 0.83 -9.98 -11.38
CA ALA A 315 -0.08 -10.80 -10.58
C ALA A 315 0.59 -11.43 -9.34
N PHE A 316 1.94 -11.43 -9.28
CA PHE A 316 2.68 -12.07 -8.18
C PHE A 316 3.88 -11.25 -7.72
N LEU A 317 4.05 -11.11 -6.41
CA LEU A 317 5.30 -10.72 -5.77
C LEU A 317 6.38 -11.79 -6.03
N ARG A 318 7.58 -11.38 -6.38
CA ARG A 318 8.71 -12.32 -6.52
C ARG A 318 9.19 -12.88 -5.18
N SER A 319 9.02 -12.09 -4.12
CA SER A 319 9.36 -12.47 -2.75
C SER A 319 8.20 -12.19 -1.80
N PRO A 320 7.76 -13.15 -0.99
CA PRO A 320 6.73 -12.96 0.02
C PRO A 320 7.25 -12.32 1.33
N VAL A 321 8.55 -12.05 1.41
CA VAL A 321 9.23 -11.35 2.53
C VAL A 321 10.41 -10.54 2.00
N ASP A 322 10.70 -9.40 2.63
CA ASP A 322 11.78 -8.49 2.21
C ASP A 322 13.10 -8.88 2.89
N PHE A 323 13.57 -10.12 2.60
CA PHE A 323 14.79 -10.67 3.18
C PHE A 323 15.62 -11.42 2.15
N ARG A 324 16.93 -11.55 2.41
CA ARG A 324 17.86 -12.23 1.52
C ARG A 324 17.52 -13.71 1.35
N VAL A 325 17.78 -14.23 0.17
CA VAL A 325 17.68 -15.67 -0.12
C VAL A 325 18.84 -16.40 0.58
N SER A 326 18.50 -17.41 1.38
CA SER A 326 19.47 -18.29 2.05
C SER A 326 19.71 -19.60 1.25
N SER A 327 18.71 -20.08 0.49
CA SER A 327 18.85 -21.25 -0.36
C SER A 327 17.95 -21.11 -1.60
N SER A 328 18.54 -21.19 -2.78
CA SER A 328 17.82 -21.04 -4.05
C SER A 328 17.11 -22.35 -4.45
N PHE A 329 16.08 -22.19 -5.30
CA PHE A 329 15.46 -23.29 -6.02
C PHE A 329 16.52 -24.10 -6.80
N ASN A 330 16.55 -25.43 -6.58
CA ASN A 330 17.47 -26.31 -7.28
C ASN A 330 16.85 -27.73 -7.42
N PRO A 331 16.28 -28.05 -8.58
CA PRO A 331 15.62 -29.35 -8.80
C PRO A 331 16.61 -30.53 -8.85
N SER A 332 17.91 -30.27 -9.03
CA SER A 332 18.95 -31.29 -9.16
C SER A 332 19.98 -31.22 -8.02
N ARG A 333 19.60 -30.65 -6.84
CA ARG A 333 20.49 -30.52 -5.71
C ARG A 333 20.97 -31.89 -5.23
N ARG A 334 22.29 -32.11 -5.27
CA ARG A 334 22.92 -33.32 -4.71
C ARG A 334 23.18 -33.15 -3.22
N HIS A 335 22.80 -34.15 -2.43
CA HIS A 335 23.12 -34.15 -1.00
C HIS A 335 24.64 -34.36 -0.83
N PRO A 336 25.35 -33.50 -0.08
CA PRO A 336 26.81 -33.54 -0.05
C PRO A 336 27.40 -34.85 0.50
N VAL A 337 26.70 -35.50 1.44
CA VAL A 337 27.15 -36.72 2.06
C VAL A 337 26.59 -37.95 1.35
N LEU A 338 25.27 -37.97 1.13
CA LEU A 338 24.59 -39.18 0.60
C LEU A 338 24.73 -39.33 -0.93
N LYS A 339 25.28 -38.32 -1.63
CA LYS A 339 25.42 -38.26 -3.11
C LYS A 339 24.10 -38.49 -3.87
N THR A 340 22.96 -38.57 -3.16
CA THR A 340 21.61 -38.69 -3.75
C THR A 340 21.08 -37.33 -4.19
N VAL A 341 20.20 -37.35 -5.19
CA VAL A 341 19.51 -36.11 -5.61
C VAL A 341 18.36 -35.86 -4.63
N ARG A 342 18.46 -34.74 -3.90
CA ARG A 342 17.41 -34.23 -3.02
C ARG A 342 16.99 -32.84 -3.48
N PRO A 343 16.00 -32.74 -4.36
CA PRO A 343 15.60 -31.45 -4.94
C PRO A 343 15.18 -30.44 -3.90
N HIS A 344 15.60 -29.18 -4.07
CA HIS A 344 15.04 -28.05 -3.34
C HIS A 344 13.97 -27.40 -4.22
N ARG A 345 12.71 -27.67 -3.91
CA ARG A 345 11.53 -27.33 -4.73
C ARG A 345 11.02 -25.90 -4.54
N GLY A 346 11.68 -25.11 -3.71
CA GLY A 346 11.34 -23.73 -3.40
C GLY A 346 12.56 -22.86 -3.22
N THR A 347 12.33 -21.65 -2.75
CA THR A 347 13.36 -20.70 -2.33
C THR A 347 13.22 -20.44 -0.84
N ASP A 348 14.33 -20.51 -0.12
CA ASP A 348 14.37 -20.22 1.31
C ASP A 348 14.85 -18.78 1.55
N TYR A 349 14.13 -18.05 2.41
CA TYR A 349 14.45 -16.68 2.78
C TYR A 349 14.85 -16.60 4.26
N ALA A 350 16.04 -16.05 4.55
CA ALA A 350 16.59 -15.90 5.90
C ALA A 350 15.93 -14.73 6.64
N ALA A 351 14.69 -14.91 7.04
CA ALA A 351 13.92 -13.91 7.78
C ALA A 351 13.82 -14.29 9.26
N PRO A 352 13.85 -13.32 10.20
CA PRO A 352 13.66 -13.55 11.63
C PRO A 352 12.32 -14.21 11.95
N ARG A 353 12.26 -14.92 13.08
CA ARG A 353 10.99 -15.49 13.58
C ARG A 353 9.99 -14.36 13.85
N GLY A 354 8.76 -14.53 13.37
CA GLY A 354 7.70 -13.54 13.55
C GLY A 354 7.59 -12.50 12.43
N THR A 355 8.52 -12.50 11.46
CA THR A 355 8.40 -11.67 10.25
C THR A 355 7.09 -11.97 9.54
N PRO A 356 6.28 -10.96 9.18
CA PRO A 356 5.06 -11.16 8.40
C PRO A 356 5.36 -11.77 7.03
N ILE A 357 4.61 -12.79 6.65
CA ILE A 357 4.66 -13.43 5.33
C ILE A 357 3.50 -12.88 4.51
N LYS A 358 3.80 -12.28 3.36
CA LYS A 358 2.82 -11.71 2.44
C LYS A 358 2.33 -12.77 1.43
N ALA A 359 1.04 -12.77 1.09
CA ALA A 359 0.54 -13.52 -0.06
C ALA A 359 1.19 -13.00 -1.34
N SER A 360 1.80 -13.87 -2.13
CA SER A 360 2.49 -13.44 -3.35
C SER A 360 1.54 -12.94 -4.44
N GLY A 361 0.28 -13.37 -4.43
CA GLY A 361 -0.75 -12.96 -5.38
C GLY A 361 -2.14 -13.10 -4.78
N ASP A 362 -3.12 -12.50 -5.44
CA ASP A 362 -4.53 -12.71 -5.12
C ASP A 362 -4.88 -14.19 -5.27
N GLY A 363 -5.63 -14.75 -4.31
CA GLY A 363 -5.92 -16.17 -4.38
C GLY A 363 -6.89 -16.67 -3.31
N LYS A 364 -7.20 -17.97 -3.41
CA LYS A 364 -8.00 -18.68 -2.43
C LYS A 364 -7.10 -19.61 -1.61
N VAL A 365 -7.26 -19.60 -0.30
CA VAL A 365 -6.57 -20.54 0.61
C VAL A 365 -7.14 -21.94 0.39
N ILE A 366 -6.37 -22.82 -0.24
CA ILE A 366 -6.77 -24.22 -0.46
C ILE A 366 -6.26 -25.14 0.64
N PHE A 367 -5.27 -24.71 1.42
CA PHE A 367 -4.77 -25.46 2.57
C PHE A 367 -4.20 -24.51 3.63
N ARG A 368 -4.55 -24.76 4.88
CA ARG A 368 -3.97 -24.15 6.08
C ARG A 368 -3.88 -25.20 7.17
N GLY A 369 -2.69 -25.56 7.57
CA GLY A 369 -2.49 -26.63 8.57
C GLY A 369 -1.05 -27.09 8.65
N VAL A 370 -0.84 -28.24 9.28
CA VAL A 370 0.46 -28.89 9.40
C VAL A 370 0.63 -29.91 8.26
N LYS A 371 1.78 -29.88 7.59
CA LYS A 371 2.15 -30.83 6.55
C LYS A 371 3.52 -31.43 6.85
N SER A 372 3.66 -32.77 6.68
CA SER A 372 4.91 -33.47 6.95
C SER A 372 6.10 -32.84 6.25
N GLY A 373 7.17 -32.62 6.97
CA GLY A 373 8.38 -31.93 6.50
C GLY A 373 8.27 -30.41 6.44
N TYR A 374 7.14 -29.87 6.04
CA TYR A 374 6.93 -28.42 5.87
C TYR A 374 6.51 -27.69 7.18
N GLY A 375 6.02 -28.43 8.18
CA GLY A 375 5.47 -27.81 9.39
C GLY A 375 4.17 -27.08 9.13
N ASN A 376 4.00 -25.88 9.71
CA ASN A 376 2.84 -25.03 9.46
C ASN A 376 2.92 -24.44 8.05
N VAL A 377 1.86 -24.66 7.26
CA VAL A 377 1.80 -24.36 5.82
C VAL A 377 0.50 -23.63 5.47
N VAL A 378 0.62 -22.64 4.60
CA VAL A 378 -0.49 -22.10 3.82
C VAL A 378 -0.22 -22.39 2.35
N ILE A 379 -1.26 -22.85 1.61
CA ILE A 379 -1.22 -23.00 0.16
C ILE A 379 -2.34 -22.17 -0.43
N LEU A 380 -1.97 -21.33 -1.41
CA LEU A 380 -2.90 -20.50 -2.14
C LEU A 380 -3.07 -21.05 -3.55
N GLN A 381 -4.31 -21.09 -4.02
CA GLN A 381 -4.67 -21.26 -5.42
C GLN A 381 -4.93 -19.92 -6.04
N HIS A 382 -4.27 -19.65 -7.16
CA HIS A 382 -4.42 -18.44 -7.97
C HIS A 382 -5.05 -18.77 -9.32
N GLY A 383 -5.33 -17.79 -10.14
CA GLY A 383 -5.73 -18.01 -11.53
C GLY A 383 -4.65 -18.73 -12.35
N GLY A 384 -5.02 -19.22 -13.55
CA GLY A 384 -4.07 -19.80 -14.50
C GLY A 384 -3.34 -21.05 -14.02
N ASN A 385 -3.98 -21.88 -13.19
CA ASN A 385 -3.39 -23.12 -12.62
C ASN A 385 -2.11 -22.89 -11.81
N ILE A 386 -1.98 -21.74 -11.19
CA ILE A 386 -0.83 -21.37 -10.35
C ILE A 386 -1.18 -21.64 -8.89
N THR A 387 -0.25 -22.27 -8.16
CA THR A 387 -0.33 -22.39 -6.70
C THR A 387 0.97 -21.91 -6.06
N THR A 388 0.83 -21.28 -4.88
CA THR A 388 1.99 -20.94 -4.05
C THR A 388 1.89 -21.60 -2.69
N LEU A 389 3.06 -21.99 -2.13
CA LEU A 389 3.15 -22.64 -0.85
C LEU A 389 4.13 -21.87 0.05
N TYR A 390 3.71 -21.66 1.30
CA TYR A 390 4.47 -20.94 2.33
C TYR A 390 4.60 -21.85 3.56
N ALA A 391 5.81 -22.21 3.90
CA ALA A 391 6.07 -23.21 4.93
C ALA A 391 6.92 -22.72 6.10
N HIS A 392 7.06 -23.58 7.10
CA HIS A 392 7.83 -23.37 8.33
C HIS A 392 7.33 -22.20 9.19
N MET A 393 6.04 -21.84 9.04
CA MET A 393 5.43 -20.73 9.77
C MET A 393 5.43 -20.98 11.29
N SER A 394 5.63 -19.90 12.09
CA SER A 394 5.43 -19.92 13.54
C SER A 394 3.95 -19.90 13.92
N LYS A 395 3.16 -19.10 13.21
CA LYS A 395 1.70 -18.98 13.36
C LYS A 395 1.06 -18.49 12.06
N PHE A 396 -0.22 -18.76 11.91
CA PHE A 396 -1.03 -18.23 10.82
C PHE A 396 -1.61 -16.87 11.19
N ALA A 397 -1.92 -16.03 10.21
CA ALA A 397 -2.70 -14.82 10.45
C ALA A 397 -4.15 -15.20 10.82
N SER A 398 -4.77 -14.42 11.71
CA SER A 398 -6.14 -14.70 12.22
C SER A 398 -7.21 -14.61 11.12
N SER A 399 -7.00 -13.74 10.14
CA SER A 399 -7.90 -13.55 8.99
C SER A 399 -7.84 -14.69 7.95
N VAL A 400 -6.84 -15.57 8.01
CA VAL A 400 -6.60 -16.62 7.00
C VAL A 400 -7.22 -17.92 7.46
N ARG A 401 -8.19 -18.45 6.70
CA ARG A 401 -8.87 -19.74 6.91
C ARG A 401 -8.91 -20.52 5.60
N SER A 402 -8.99 -21.83 5.68
CA SER A 402 -9.22 -22.65 4.48
C SER A 402 -10.50 -22.22 3.77
N GLY A 403 -10.45 -21.98 2.48
CA GLY A 403 -11.55 -21.45 1.67
C GLY A 403 -11.62 -19.92 1.58
N SER A 404 -10.95 -19.15 2.46
CA SER A 404 -10.95 -17.69 2.39
C SER A 404 -10.16 -17.17 1.19
N ARG A 405 -10.54 -15.99 0.69
CA ARG A 405 -9.76 -15.24 -0.30
C ARG A 405 -8.75 -14.35 0.40
N VAL A 406 -7.60 -14.18 -0.20
CA VAL A 406 -6.53 -13.27 0.23
C VAL A 406 -6.12 -12.39 -0.94
N ARG A 407 -5.64 -11.17 -0.65
CA ARG A 407 -5.10 -10.24 -1.63
C ARG A 407 -3.59 -10.32 -1.67
N GLN A 408 -3.00 -9.99 -2.81
CA GLN A 408 -1.56 -9.79 -2.92
C GLN A 408 -1.06 -8.82 -1.84
N GLY A 409 0.06 -9.14 -1.20
CA GLY A 409 0.61 -8.33 -0.11
C GLY A 409 -0.05 -8.54 1.26
N GLN A 410 -1.22 -9.19 1.34
CA GLN A 410 -1.88 -9.47 2.61
C GLN A 410 -1.04 -10.42 3.47
N THR A 411 -0.88 -10.12 4.77
CA THR A 411 -0.20 -11.02 5.71
C THR A 411 -1.01 -12.30 5.90
N ILE A 412 -0.38 -13.45 5.59
CA ILE A 412 -1.01 -14.78 5.68
C ILE A 412 -0.48 -15.61 6.84
N GLY A 413 0.62 -15.21 7.44
CA GLY A 413 1.25 -15.86 8.58
C GLY A 413 2.57 -15.25 8.92
N TYR A 414 3.35 -15.92 9.73
CA TYR A 414 4.60 -15.37 10.27
C TYR A 414 5.71 -16.41 10.19
N VAL A 415 6.91 -15.98 9.84
CA VAL A 415 8.10 -16.85 9.73
C VAL A 415 8.38 -17.60 11.02
N GLY A 416 8.78 -18.85 10.91
CA GLY A 416 9.08 -19.71 12.03
C GLY A 416 10.16 -20.75 11.76
N LYS A 417 10.08 -21.86 12.51
CA LYS A 417 10.99 -23.01 12.44
C LYS A 417 10.23 -24.32 12.63
N THR A 418 8.97 -24.41 12.15
CA THR A 418 8.17 -25.64 12.29
C THR A 418 8.50 -26.62 11.18
N GLY A 419 8.33 -27.92 11.45
CA GLY A 419 8.65 -28.98 10.49
C GLY A 419 10.12 -29.42 10.50
N LEU A 420 10.58 -30.01 9.40
CA LEU A 420 11.93 -30.58 9.30
C LEU A 420 12.92 -29.52 8.78
N VAL A 421 13.41 -28.67 9.67
CA VAL A 421 14.31 -27.56 9.35
C VAL A 421 15.43 -27.37 10.37
N THR A 422 16.58 -26.89 9.91
CA THR A 422 17.75 -26.63 10.76
C THR A 422 17.72 -25.25 11.42
N GLY A 423 17.09 -24.27 10.79
CA GLY A 423 17.05 -22.88 11.23
C GLY A 423 15.74 -22.17 10.94
N VAL A 424 15.61 -20.94 11.44
CA VAL A 424 14.46 -20.08 11.16
C VAL A 424 14.56 -19.55 9.73
N HIS A 425 13.55 -19.78 8.90
CA HIS A 425 13.43 -19.27 7.54
C HIS A 425 12.00 -19.43 7.00
N LEU A 426 11.69 -18.75 5.91
CA LEU A 426 10.52 -19.03 5.09
C LEU A 426 10.93 -19.92 3.93
N HIS A 427 10.23 -21.04 3.72
CA HIS A 427 10.29 -21.81 2.49
C HIS A 427 9.10 -21.44 1.60
N TYR A 428 9.39 -20.96 0.37
CA TYR A 428 8.40 -20.50 -0.59
C TYR A 428 8.48 -21.27 -1.90
N GLU A 429 7.34 -21.82 -2.36
CA GLU A 429 7.24 -22.51 -3.65
C GLU A 429 6.25 -21.79 -4.58
N TYR A 430 6.62 -21.71 -5.85
CA TYR A 430 5.74 -21.31 -6.95
C TYR A 430 5.56 -22.50 -7.88
N ARG A 431 4.32 -22.87 -8.17
CA ARG A 431 3.97 -24.00 -9.01
C ARG A 431 3.04 -23.55 -10.14
N LEU A 432 3.40 -23.92 -11.36
CA LEU A 432 2.60 -23.72 -12.57
C LEU A 432 2.18 -25.10 -13.10
N ASN A 433 0.89 -25.35 -13.26
CA ASN A 433 0.32 -26.64 -13.63
C ASN A 433 0.84 -27.80 -12.72
N GLY A 434 0.95 -27.54 -11.42
CA GLY A 434 1.49 -28.48 -10.45
C GLY A 434 3.01 -28.66 -10.46
N VAL A 435 3.72 -28.12 -11.46
CA VAL A 435 5.18 -28.21 -11.59
C VAL A 435 5.86 -27.05 -10.86
N HIS A 436 6.82 -27.38 -10.00
CA HIS A 436 7.61 -26.38 -9.28
C HIS A 436 8.48 -25.58 -10.26
N ARG A 437 8.45 -24.26 -10.12
CA ARG A 437 9.25 -23.31 -10.89
C ARG A 437 10.08 -22.44 -9.96
N ASN A 438 11.20 -21.92 -10.47
CA ASN A 438 11.99 -20.98 -9.69
C ASN A 438 11.24 -19.64 -9.56
N PRO A 439 10.81 -19.22 -8.35
CA PRO A 439 10.02 -18.00 -8.17
C PRO A 439 10.75 -16.73 -8.63
N ARG A 440 12.10 -16.76 -8.58
CA ARG A 440 12.92 -15.59 -8.90
C ARG A 440 13.07 -15.35 -10.39
N THR A 441 12.98 -16.40 -11.21
CA THR A 441 13.26 -16.31 -12.67
C THR A 441 12.07 -16.64 -13.54
N VAL A 442 10.98 -17.20 -12.97
CA VAL A 442 9.78 -17.51 -13.74
C VAL A 442 9.18 -16.22 -14.31
N LYS A 443 8.72 -16.27 -15.57
CA LYS A 443 7.95 -15.17 -16.14
C LYS A 443 6.60 -15.10 -15.42
N LEU A 444 6.44 -14.07 -14.59
CA LEU A 444 5.20 -13.82 -13.86
C LEU A 444 4.15 -13.23 -14.81
N PRO A 445 2.88 -13.66 -14.72
CA PRO A 445 1.81 -13.03 -15.49
C PRO A 445 1.57 -11.59 -15.01
N GLN A 446 1.02 -10.76 -15.88
CA GLN A 446 0.47 -9.46 -15.48
C GLN A 446 -0.73 -9.69 -14.57
N ALA A 447 -1.05 -8.72 -13.72
CA ALA A 447 -2.32 -8.72 -13.03
C ALA A 447 -3.46 -8.48 -14.03
N ASP A 448 -4.68 -8.80 -13.63
CA ASP A 448 -5.84 -8.63 -14.50
C ASP A 448 -5.97 -7.15 -14.93
N PRO A 449 -6.31 -6.90 -16.21
CA PRO A 449 -6.61 -5.55 -16.67
C PRO A 449 -7.86 -5.02 -15.95
N ILE A 450 -8.14 -3.74 -16.13
CA ILE A 450 -9.36 -3.14 -15.61
C ILE A 450 -10.57 -3.94 -16.08
N ARG A 451 -11.53 -4.18 -15.18
CA ARG A 451 -12.74 -4.95 -15.51
C ARG A 451 -13.53 -4.30 -16.62
N ALA A 452 -14.11 -5.12 -17.48
CA ALA A 452 -14.86 -4.64 -18.64
C ALA A 452 -15.99 -3.64 -18.27
N GLU A 453 -16.63 -3.85 -17.12
CA GLU A 453 -17.70 -3.00 -16.58
C GLU A 453 -17.24 -1.59 -16.19
N TYR A 454 -15.96 -1.40 -15.85
CA TYR A 454 -15.37 -0.10 -15.46
C TYR A 454 -14.54 0.53 -16.56
N ARG A 455 -14.33 -0.19 -17.68
CA ARG A 455 -13.41 0.24 -18.73
C ARG A 455 -13.79 1.57 -19.36
N GLN A 456 -15.07 1.80 -19.61
CA GLN A 456 -15.54 3.04 -20.23
C GLN A 456 -15.35 4.24 -19.31
N ASP A 457 -15.70 4.09 -18.03
CA ASP A 457 -15.52 5.10 -16.99
C ASP A 457 -14.03 5.44 -16.80
N PHE A 458 -13.18 4.42 -16.74
CA PHE A 458 -11.73 4.59 -16.67
C PHE A 458 -11.21 5.39 -17.87
N LEU A 459 -11.54 5.00 -19.11
CA LEU A 459 -11.05 5.67 -20.31
C LEU A 459 -11.48 7.14 -20.39
N ALA A 460 -12.67 7.48 -19.90
CA ALA A 460 -13.13 8.86 -19.80
C ALA A 460 -12.28 9.69 -18.81
N SER A 461 -11.87 9.09 -17.68
CA SER A 461 -11.01 9.77 -16.70
C SER A 461 -9.57 9.90 -17.18
N VAL A 462 -9.06 8.92 -17.93
CA VAL A 462 -7.68 8.88 -18.45
C VAL A 462 -7.35 10.11 -19.29
N GLU A 463 -8.23 10.51 -20.20
CA GLU A 463 -8.00 11.63 -21.11
C GLU A 463 -7.75 12.93 -20.34
N THR A 464 -8.57 13.22 -19.34
CA THR A 464 -8.41 14.41 -18.49
C THR A 464 -7.11 14.38 -17.71
N ILE A 465 -6.82 13.25 -17.06
CA ILE A 465 -5.63 13.09 -16.21
C ILE A 465 -4.34 13.18 -17.04
N LEU A 466 -4.30 12.53 -18.21
CA LEU A 466 -3.13 12.59 -19.09
C LEU A 466 -2.92 14.00 -19.67
N ASN A 467 -3.98 14.71 -19.99
CA ASN A 467 -3.87 16.10 -20.49
C ASN A 467 -3.25 17.00 -19.41
N GLU A 468 -3.63 16.85 -18.15
CA GLU A 468 -3.06 17.59 -17.03
C GLU A 468 -1.55 17.28 -16.87
N LEU A 469 -1.18 16.00 -16.90
CA LEU A 469 0.23 15.58 -16.83
C LEU A 469 1.06 16.09 -18.03
N LEU A 470 0.49 16.07 -19.25
CA LEU A 470 1.14 16.53 -20.47
C LEU A 470 1.32 18.05 -20.50
N GLN A 471 0.38 18.83 -19.95
CA GLN A 471 0.52 20.28 -19.82
C GLN A 471 1.72 20.64 -18.93
N HIS A 472 1.86 19.97 -17.78
CA HIS A 472 3.01 20.14 -16.91
C HIS A 472 4.33 19.82 -17.64
N LYS A 473 4.37 18.70 -18.35
CA LYS A 473 5.54 18.29 -19.12
C LYS A 473 5.95 19.34 -20.18
N ARG A 474 4.98 19.91 -20.90
CA ARG A 474 5.22 20.96 -21.91
C ARG A 474 5.78 22.23 -21.27
N THR A 475 5.21 22.66 -20.14
CA THR A 475 5.68 23.86 -19.41
C THR A 475 7.14 23.70 -18.97
N GLN A 476 7.49 22.51 -18.47
CA GLN A 476 8.85 22.27 -18.01
C GLN A 476 9.87 22.19 -19.15
N VAL A 477 9.51 21.55 -20.27
CA VAL A 477 10.40 21.51 -21.46
C VAL A 477 10.60 22.92 -22.02
N ALA A 478 9.56 23.75 -22.00
CA ALA A 478 9.66 25.16 -22.43
C ALA A 478 10.58 25.98 -21.50
N SER A 479 10.53 25.79 -20.19
CA SER A 479 11.41 26.51 -19.24
C SER A 479 12.88 26.12 -19.42
N LEU A 480 13.18 24.85 -19.69
CA LEU A 480 14.55 24.37 -19.93
C LEU A 480 15.13 24.81 -21.28
N SER A 481 14.29 25.27 -22.22
CA SER A 481 14.73 25.75 -23.54
C SER A 481 14.98 27.27 -23.57
N THR A 482 14.69 27.98 -22.50
CA THR A 482 14.86 29.44 -22.35
C THR A 482 16.08 29.83 -21.52
N ASP A 483 16.73 28.92 -20.87
CA ASP A 483 18.01 29.06 -20.16
C ASP A 483 19.18 28.56 -21.03
#